data_962805b290b8719ada9fcd295cef89be
#
_entry.id   962805b290b8719ada9fcd295cef89be
#
_cell.length_a   1.000
_cell.length_b   1.000
_cell.length_c   1.000
_cell.angle_alpha   90.00
_cell.angle_beta   90.00
_cell.angle_gamma   90.00
#
_symmetry.space_group_name_H-M   'P 1'
#
loop_
_entity.id
_entity.type
_entity.pdbx_description
1 polymer ?
#
loop_
_entity_poly.entity_id
_entity_poly.type
_entity_poly.pdbx_seq_one_letter_code
_entity_poly.pdbx_strand_id
1 'polypeptide(L)'
;MAFDAAADWYDAFLFDLDGVVYRGDRPVPGAPETLTALREAGRQVVFLTNNSARTPQAVAEKLEGMGIRADPSGVVTSAMAAASMLDGVRSAFVIGEEGLRAALADAGVEVLGGEPARADAVVIGWDRTFDYDALRIASVLIQRGARLYATNTDASYPAPGGELWPGAGALVAAVEATTGVRAEAGGKPHAPLFEAALERAGARAARTLMVGDRVETDLVGAARVGIDGAAVFSGASGPADLLDHDAPAVAAMDDVRGLLEPRPLVRVVPADDRAEEARALVEEAGLPAEGDDEQAIVAQADGEVVATASVAIRDETAYLHSVAVRPDARGLHVGTLIVAAAARRAAAGGGRECLLVTEDAAGFFGLLGWEETDRDRLPDWVAERSRACSVSATAMRRGIS
;
A
#
# COMPACT_ATOMS: atom_id res chain seq x y z
N MET A 1 8.23 -25.13 12.98
CA MET A 1 9.52 -24.41 12.82
C MET A 1 9.34 -23.00 13.33
N ALA A 2 10.38 -22.35 13.85
CA ALA A 2 10.30 -20.92 14.17
C ALA A 2 10.51 -20.15 12.88
N PHE A 3 9.71 -19.12 12.63
CA PHE A 3 9.91 -18.19 11.52
C PHE A 3 11.09 -17.24 11.82
N ASP A 4 11.77 -16.77 10.78
CA ASP A 4 12.74 -15.69 10.90
C ASP A 4 12.03 -14.34 10.94
N ALA A 5 12.72 -13.30 11.40
CA ALA A 5 12.21 -11.92 11.31
C ALA A 5 12.36 -11.36 9.89
N ALA A 6 11.48 -10.42 9.50
CA ALA A 6 11.62 -9.76 8.20
C ALA A 6 12.99 -9.07 8.03
N ALA A 7 13.56 -8.60 9.16
CA ALA A 7 14.91 -8.04 9.23
C ALA A 7 16.01 -8.99 8.74
N ASP A 8 15.81 -10.29 8.76
CA ASP A 8 16.79 -11.28 8.33
C ASP A 8 16.71 -11.56 6.82
N TRP A 9 15.56 -11.30 6.19
CA TRP A 9 15.30 -11.61 4.79
C TRP A 9 15.68 -10.50 3.82
N TYR A 10 15.49 -9.22 4.20
CA TYR A 10 15.66 -8.09 3.31
C TYR A 10 16.96 -7.33 3.60
N ASP A 11 17.59 -6.83 2.54
CA ASP A 11 18.81 -6.02 2.62
C ASP A 11 18.47 -4.53 2.81
N ALA A 12 17.30 -4.11 2.30
CA ALA A 12 16.83 -2.74 2.37
C ALA A 12 15.35 -2.65 2.78
N PHE A 13 15.02 -1.59 3.51
CA PHE A 13 13.69 -1.26 3.97
C PHE A 13 13.35 0.15 3.53
N LEU A 14 12.26 0.28 2.80
CA LEU A 14 11.67 1.54 2.38
C LEU A 14 10.49 1.85 3.30
N PHE A 15 10.53 2.95 4.00
CA PHE A 15 9.48 3.33 4.94
C PHE A 15 8.68 4.52 4.43
N ASP A 16 7.35 4.41 4.36
CA ASP A 16 6.52 5.60 4.42
C ASP A 16 6.72 6.31 5.77
N LEU A 17 6.35 7.57 5.85
CA LEU A 17 6.59 8.39 7.02
C LEU A 17 5.32 8.54 7.88
N ASP A 18 4.29 9.19 7.35
CA ASP A 18 3.07 9.47 8.11
C ASP A 18 2.26 8.19 8.32
N GLY A 19 1.97 7.85 9.58
CA GLY A 19 1.26 6.62 9.93
C GLY A 19 2.17 5.41 10.16
N VAL A 20 3.40 5.42 9.65
CA VAL A 20 4.39 4.33 9.75
C VAL A 20 5.50 4.65 10.75
N VAL A 21 6.18 5.76 10.54
CA VAL A 21 7.31 6.20 11.36
C VAL A 21 6.85 7.20 12.42
N TYR A 22 5.94 8.09 12.07
CA TYR A 22 5.35 9.06 12.99
C TYR A 22 3.88 9.37 12.66
N ARG A 23 3.18 10.01 13.60
CA ARG A 23 1.87 10.66 13.40
C ARG A 23 1.97 12.10 13.87
N GLY A 24 1.86 13.05 12.93
CA GLY A 24 2.10 14.46 13.23
C GLY A 24 3.52 14.71 13.73
N ASP A 25 3.66 15.08 15.01
CA ASP A 25 4.96 15.37 15.64
C ASP A 25 5.39 14.31 16.66
N ARG A 26 4.79 13.12 16.63
CA ARG A 26 5.10 12.03 17.58
C ARG A 26 5.49 10.77 16.81
N PRO A 27 6.57 10.09 17.22
CA PRO A 27 6.93 8.81 16.60
C PRO A 27 5.84 7.76 16.90
N VAL A 28 5.62 6.85 15.96
CA VAL A 28 4.85 5.62 16.20
C VAL A 28 5.61 4.80 17.26
N PRO A 29 4.91 4.22 18.25
CA PRO A 29 5.54 3.42 19.28
C PRO A 29 6.47 2.34 18.72
N GLY A 30 7.72 2.32 19.19
CA GLY A 30 8.74 1.37 18.76
C GLY A 30 9.44 1.71 17.43
N ALA A 31 9.02 2.76 16.70
CA ALA A 31 9.67 3.11 15.44
C ALA A 31 11.14 3.53 15.62
N PRO A 32 11.54 4.38 16.59
CA PRO A 32 12.95 4.72 16.79
C PRO A 32 13.84 3.49 17.08
N GLU A 33 13.35 2.59 17.91
CA GLU A 33 14.05 1.36 18.31
C GLU A 33 14.18 0.38 17.12
N THR A 34 13.10 0.18 16.38
CA THR A 34 13.09 -0.70 15.21
C THR A 34 14.04 -0.21 14.12
N LEU A 35 13.97 1.08 13.78
CA LEU A 35 14.85 1.67 12.77
C LEU A 35 16.34 1.63 13.20
N THR A 36 16.62 1.78 14.50
CA THR A 36 17.96 1.63 15.03
C THR A 36 18.45 0.19 14.90
N ALA A 37 17.64 -0.78 15.31
CA ALA A 37 17.99 -2.20 15.23
C ALA A 37 18.24 -2.66 13.79
N LEU A 38 17.42 -2.22 12.82
CA LEU A 38 17.63 -2.52 11.40
C LEU A 38 18.99 -2.00 10.91
N ARG A 39 19.38 -0.77 11.28
CA ARG A 39 20.68 -0.21 10.91
C ARG A 39 21.85 -0.92 11.58
N GLU A 40 21.70 -1.28 12.86
CA GLU A 40 22.71 -2.07 13.59
C GLU A 40 22.91 -3.46 12.99
N ALA A 41 21.82 -4.05 12.43
CA ALA A 41 21.88 -5.27 11.62
C ALA A 41 22.44 -5.06 10.20
N GLY A 42 22.92 -3.86 9.87
CA GLY A 42 23.51 -3.53 8.58
C GLY A 42 22.49 -3.36 7.44
N ARG A 43 21.20 -3.19 7.76
CA ARG A 43 20.16 -3.00 6.75
C ARG A 43 20.10 -1.56 6.28
N GLN A 44 19.84 -1.37 4.98
CA GLN A 44 19.60 -0.05 4.42
C GLN A 44 18.20 0.43 4.81
N VAL A 45 18.10 1.66 5.31
CA VAL A 45 16.82 2.29 5.68
C VAL A 45 16.66 3.56 4.88
N VAL A 46 15.63 3.61 4.04
CA VAL A 46 15.28 4.76 3.20
C VAL A 46 13.86 5.19 3.52
N PHE A 47 13.65 6.49 3.66
CA PHE A 47 12.35 7.08 3.92
C PHE A 47 11.74 7.63 2.63
N LEU A 48 10.50 7.26 2.33
CA LEU A 48 9.75 7.70 1.17
C LEU A 48 8.57 8.57 1.60
N THR A 49 8.38 9.69 0.92
CA THR A 49 7.23 10.54 1.21
C THR A 49 6.63 11.17 -0.06
N ASN A 50 5.30 11.18 -0.12
CA ASN A 50 4.58 11.96 -1.13
C ASN A 50 4.57 13.47 -0.82
N ASN A 51 5.08 13.88 0.34
CA ASN A 51 5.19 15.29 0.68
C ASN A 51 6.31 15.95 -0.16
N SER A 52 5.93 16.83 -1.07
CA SER A 52 6.82 17.58 -1.96
C SER A 52 7.23 18.96 -1.42
N ALA A 53 6.62 19.40 -0.33
CA ALA A 53 6.84 20.74 0.20
C ALA A 53 8.16 20.90 0.96
N ARG A 54 8.65 19.79 1.56
CA ARG A 54 9.87 19.78 2.38
C ARG A 54 11.06 19.22 1.62
N THR A 55 12.22 19.81 1.86
CA THR A 55 13.50 19.25 1.40
C THR A 55 13.86 17.97 2.18
N PRO A 56 14.69 17.06 1.65
CA PRO A 56 15.23 15.92 2.38
C PRO A 56 15.88 16.32 3.71
N GLN A 57 16.57 17.45 3.74
CA GLN A 57 17.18 18.00 4.95
C GLN A 57 16.12 18.31 6.02
N ALA A 58 15.04 19.02 5.67
CA ALA A 58 13.97 19.37 6.60
C ALA A 58 13.20 18.13 7.10
N VAL A 59 13.10 17.07 6.29
CA VAL A 59 12.52 15.78 6.71
C VAL A 59 13.45 15.09 7.70
N ALA A 60 14.75 15.02 7.44
CA ALA A 60 15.73 14.42 8.34
C ALA A 60 15.77 15.14 9.70
N GLU A 61 15.76 16.46 9.70
CA GLU A 61 15.72 17.28 10.94
C GLU A 61 14.44 17.01 11.75
N LYS A 62 13.28 16.86 11.08
CA LYS A 62 12.03 16.47 11.76
C LYS A 62 12.16 15.09 12.42
N LEU A 63 12.75 14.12 11.75
CA LEU A 63 12.96 12.77 12.28
C LEU A 63 13.94 12.77 13.46
N GLU A 64 15.04 13.51 13.36
CA GLU A 64 16.00 13.67 14.46
C GLU A 64 15.36 14.33 15.69
N GLY A 65 14.50 15.31 15.50
CA GLY A 65 13.71 15.93 16.56
C GLY A 65 12.79 14.95 17.30
N MET A 66 12.47 13.80 16.69
CA MET A 66 11.69 12.70 17.28
C MET A 66 12.59 11.55 17.83
N GLY A 67 13.89 11.72 17.86
CA GLY A 67 14.84 10.69 18.30
C GLY A 67 15.12 9.61 17.25
N ILE A 68 14.74 9.83 15.99
CA ILE A 68 14.99 8.92 14.88
C ILE A 68 16.19 9.43 14.08
N ARG A 69 17.29 8.70 14.13
CA ARG A 69 18.47 9.03 13.33
C ARG A 69 18.12 9.02 11.84
N ALA A 70 18.34 10.12 11.14
CA ALA A 70 18.09 10.25 9.71
C ALA A 70 19.17 11.09 9.05
N ASP A 71 19.63 10.63 7.89
CA ASP A 71 20.50 11.39 7.01
C ASP A 71 19.68 11.87 5.81
N PRO A 72 19.83 13.12 5.34
CA PRO A 72 19.10 13.61 4.16
C PRO A 72 19.30 12.71 2.93
N SER A 73 20.46 12.08 2.80
CA SER A 73 20.73 11.11 1.74
C SER A 73 19.86 9.85 1.82
N GLY A 74 19.28 9.52 2.97
CA GLY A 74 18.34 8.42 3.17
C GLY A 74 16.88 8.82 2.99
N VAL A 75 16.57 10.04 2.51
CA VAL A 75 15.22 10.53 2.28
C VAL A 75 14.96 10.72 0.79
N VAL A 76 13.85 10.18 0.29
CA VAL A 76 13.39 10.35 -1.09
C VAL A 76 11.98 10.94 -1.07
N THR A 77 11.82 12.10 -1.70
CA THR A 77 10.55 12.82 -1.76
C THR A 77 9.92 12.73 -3.14
N SER A 78 8.61 12.90 -3.22
CA SER A 78 7.91 12.98 -4.52
C SER A 78 8.38 14.16 -5.38
N ALA A 79 8.96 15.19 -4.77
CA ALA A 79 9.59 16.28 -5.49
C ALA A 79 10.83 15.80 -6.28
N MET A 80 11.68 14.98 -5.65
CA MET A 80 12.86 14.38 -6.30
C MET A 80 12.42 13.42 -7.41
N ALA A 81 11.40 12.61 -7.16
CA ALA A 81 10.84 11.71 -8.17
C ALA A 81 10.27 12.48 -9.38
N ALA A 82 9.56 13.57 -9.16
CA ALA A 82 9.08 14.41 -10.25
C ALA A 82 10.25 15.05 -11.02
N ALA A 83 11.29 15.51 -10.32
CA ALA A 83 12.47 16.10 -10.96
C ALA A 83 13.23 15.07 -11.83
N SER A 84 13.31 13.81 -11.43
CA SER A 84 13.97 12.75 -12.22
C SER A 84 13.25 12.40 -13.54
N MET A 85 11.96 12.76 -13.66
CA MET A 85 11.16 12.54 -14.89
C MET A 85 11.39 13.60 -15.96
N LEU A 86 12.08 14.71 -15.65
CA LEU A 86 12.17 15.91 -16.49
C LEU A 86 13.29 15.83 -17.54
N ASP A 87 13.47 14.68 -18.18
CA ASP A 87 14.48 14.55 -19.22
C ASP A 87 14.24 15.54 -20.37
N GLY A 88 15.29 16.29 -20.71
CA GLY A 88 15.26 17.34 -21.74
C GLY A 88 14.49 18.62 -21.38
N VAL A 89 13.97 18.75 -20.14
CA VAL A 89 13.36 19.99 -19.62
C VAL A 89 14.46 20.92 -19.09
N ARG A 90 14.49 22.15 -19.58
CA ARG A 90 15.44 23.18 -19.14
C ARG A 90 14.80 24.23 -18.25
N SER A 91 13.49 24.46 -18.41
CA SER A 91 12.75 25.46 -17.67
C SER A 91 11.37 24.98 -17.24
N ALA A 92 10.94 25.32 -16.04
CA ALA A 92 9.64 24.95 -15.52
C ALA A 92 8.95 26.09 -14.77
N PHE A 93 7.65 26.25 -15.00
CA PHE A 93 6.77 27.01 -14.10
C PHE A 93 6.31 26.07 -12.98
N VAL A 94 6.44 26.51 -11.74
CA VAL A 94 6.27 25.63 -10.56
C VAL A 94 5.15 26.14 -9.67
N ILE A 95 4.16 25.30 -9.47
CA ILE A 95 3.18 25.40 -8.38
C ILE A 95 3.67 24.43 -7.31
N GLY A 96 4.26 24.94 -6.23
CA GLY A 96 4.87 24.12 -5.19
C GLY A 96 5.78 24.91 -4.26
N GLU A 97 5.96 24.36 -3.07
CA GLU A 97 6.79 24.95 -2.02
C GLU A 97 8.29 24.67 -2.22
N GLU A 98 9.10 25.01 -1.21
CA GLU A 98 10.57 25.00 -1.27
C GLU A 98 11.14 23.63 -1.68
N GLY A 99 10.58 22.51 -1.17
CA GLY A 99 11.09 21.17 -1.46
C GLY A 99 11.08 20.85 -2.95
N LEU A 100 9.99 21.23 -3.66
CA LEU A 100 9.91 21.02 -5.10
C LEU A 100 10.85 21.95 -5.87
N ARG A 101 10.92 23.21 -5.49
CA ARG A 101 11.81 24.18 -6.14
C ARG A 101 13.28 23.80 -6.00
N ALA A 102 13.68 23.33 -4.81
CA ALA A 102 15.03 22.84 -4.56
C ALA A 102 15.35 21.60 -5.41
N ALA A 103 14.45 20.60 -5.43
CA ALA A 103 14.66 19.38 -6.21
C ALA A 103 14.81 19.65 -7.72
N LEU A 104 14.05 20.60 -8.26
CA LEU A 104 14.16 21.01 -9.67
C LEU A 104 15.47 21.75 -9.95
N ALA A 105 15.89 22.65 -9.05
CA ALA A 105 17.16 23.36 -9.16
C ALA A 105 18.35 22.39 -9.11
N ASP A 106 18.32 21.39 -8.20
CA ASP A 106 19.35 20.36 -8.10
C ASP A 106 19.42 19.48 -9.37
N ALA A 107 18.28 19.29 -10.05
CA ALA A 107 18.21 18.61 -11.35
C ALA A 107 18.63 19.53 -12.53
N GLY A 108 19.03 20.77 -12.27
CA GLY A 108 19.46 21.72 -13.32
C GLY A 108 18.31 22.35 -14.11
N VAL A 109 17.08 22.28 -13.61
CA VAL A 109 15.89 22.90 -14.23
C VAL A 109 15.74 24.33 -13.72
N GLU A 110 15.69 25.29 -14.63
CA GLU A 110 15.41 26.70 -14.28
C GLU A 110 13.96 26.86 -13.80
N VAL A 111 13.78 27.31 -12.57
CA VAL A 111 12.48 27.61 -11.99
C VAL A 111 12.05 29.03 -12.38
N LEU A 112 11.04 29.13 -13.24
CA LEU A 112 10.56 30.41 -13.75
C LEU A 112 9.63 31.08 -12.73
N GLY A 113 9.83 32.36 -12.53
CA GLY A 113 8.98 33.23 -11.71
C GLY A 113 8.07 34.15 -12.54
N GLY A 114 7.10 34.77 -11.87
CA GLY A 114 6.18 35.72 -12.48
C GLY A 114 5.27 35.09 -13.54
N GLU A 115 5.08 35.77 -14.66
CA GLU A 115 4.25 35.34 -15.80
C GLU A 115 5.14 35.10 -17.05
N PRO A 116 5.80 33.91 -17.14
CA PRO A 116 6.69 33.64 -18.25
C PRO A 116 5.92 33.43 -19.55
N ALA A 117 6.50 33.90 -20.67
CA ALA A 117 5.87 33.74 -21.98
C ALA A 117 5.87 32.27 -22.46
N ARG A 118 6.84 31.45 -22.01
CA ARG A 118 7.01 30.03 -22.32
C ARG A 118 7.69 29.32 -21.16
N ALA A 119 7.44 28.02 -21.05
CA ALA A 119 8.15 27.05 -20.21
C ALA A 119 8.19 25.71 -20.93
N ASP A 120 9.21 24.90 -20.68
CA ASP A 120 9.26 23.53 -21.21
C ASP A 120 8.27 22.63 -20.46
N ALA A 121 8.07 22.91 -19.16
CA ALA A 121 7.14 22.17 -18.30
C ALA A 121 6.38 23.07 -17.31
N VAL A 122 5.25 22.55 -16.84
CA VAL A 122 4.56 22.97 -15.62
C VAL A 122 4.69 21.80 -14.64
N VAL A 123 5.19 22.07 -13.44
CA VAL A 123 5.36 21.05 -12.40
C VAL A 123 4.56 21.42 -11.17
N ILE A 124 3.65 20.54 -10.75
CA ILE A 124 2.71 20.80 -9.66
C ILE A 124 3.03 19.90 -8.48
N GLY A 125 3.23 20.50 -7.32
CA GLY A 125 3.29 19.87 -6.02
C GLY A 125 2.31 20.51 -5.05
N TRP A 126 2.45 20.18 -3.77
CA TRP A 126 1.66 20.81 -2.74
C TRP A 126 2.10 22.26 -2.51
N ASP A 127 1.11 23.20 -2.56
CA ASP A 127 1.34 24.63 -2.42
C ASP A 127 0.15 25.28 -1.71
N ARG A 128 0.37 25.78 -0.51
CA ARG A 128 -0.66 26.45 0.30
C ARG A 128 -0.97 27.87 -0.17
N THR A 129 -0.19 28.38 -1.08
CA THR A 129 -0.36 29.74 -1.65
C THR A 129 -0.99 29.71 -3.04
N PHE A 130 -1.41 28.52 -3.51
CA PHE A 130 -2.07 28.34 -4.80
C PHE A 130 -3.27 29.28 -4.95
N ASP A 131 -3.30 30.02 -6.03
CA ASP A 131 -4.33 31.00 -6.35
C ASP A 131 -4.79 30.93 -7.82
N TYR A 132 -5.73 31.75 -8.19
CA TYR A 132 -6.26 31.81 -9.54
C TYR A 132 -5.21 32.21 -10.59
N ASP A 133 -4.27 33.08 -10.25
CA ASP A 133 -3.23 33.51 -11.18
C ASP A 133 -2.25 32.36 -11.47
N ALA A 134 -1.87 31.57 -10.47
CA ALA A 134 -1.07 30.38 -10.66
C ALA A 134 -1.78 29.37 -11.58
N LEU A 135 -3.10 29.13 -11.36
CA LEU A 135 -3.91 28.27 -12.22
C LEU A 135 -3.95 28.79 -13.66
N ARG A 136 -4.21 30.06 -13.84
CA ARG A 136 -4.27 30.74 -15.16
C ARG A 136 -2.93 30.63 -15.90
N ILE A 137 -1.83 30.95 -15.23
CA ILE A 137 -0.49 30.94 -15.86
C ILE A 137 -0.13 29.49 -16.27
N ALA A 138 -0.29 28.51 -15.37
CA ALA A 138 -0.05 27.12 -15.66
C ALA A 138 -0.86 26.65 -16.89
N SER A 139 -2.16 26.95 -16.89
CA SER A 139 -3.06 26.57 -17.99
C SER A 139 -2.65 27.17 -19.33
N VAL A 140 -2.27 28.47 -19.36
CA VAL A 140 -1.80 29.13 -20.59
C VAL A 140 -0.49 28.51 -21.08
N LEU A 141 0.44 28.19 -20.19
CA LEU A 141 1.71 27.55 -20.57
C LEU A 141 1.50 26.17 -21.18
N ILE A 142 0.62 25.37 -20.59
CA ILE A 142 0.26 24.05 -21.12
C ILE A 142 -0.40 24.16 -22.49
N GLN A 143 -1.33 25.10 -22.68
CA GLN A 143 -1.95 25.38 -24.00
C GLN A 143 -0.91 25.83 -25.05
N ARG A 144 0.22 26.38 -24.61
CA ARG A 144 1.35 26.77 -25.47
C ARG A 144 2.38 25.65 -25.68
N GLY A 145 2.10 24.45 -25.17
CA GLY A 145 2.90 23.24 -25.39
C GLY A 145 3.83 22.84 -24.25
N ALA A 146 3.74 23.46 -23.06
CA ALA A 146 4.46 22.98 -21.88
C ALA A 146 3.91 21.61 -21.45
N ARG A 147 4.80 20.67 -21.08
CA ARG A 147 4.42 19.39 -20.51
C ARG A 147 3.91 19.54 -19.08
N LEU A 148 2.98 18.70 -18.65
CA LEU A 148 2.42 18.77 -17.30
C LEU A 148 2.91 17.60 -16.44
N TYR A 149 3.55 17.93 -15.33
CA TYR A 149 4.04 16.98 -14.34
C TYR A 149 3.46 17.26 -12.96
N ALA A 150 3.34 16.21 -12.13
CA ALA A 150 2.90 16.30 -10.76
C ALA A 150 3.84 15.56 -9.82
N THR A 151 4.02 16.06 -8.62
CA THR A 151 4.76 15.34 -7.59
C THR A 151 3.99 14.11 -7.11
N ASN A 152 2.67 14.23 -6.92
CA ASN A 152 1.75 13.15 -6.58
C ASN A 152 0.31 13.55 -6.95
N THR A 153 -0.62 12.61 -6.83
CA THR A 153 -2.05 12.81 -7.14
C THR A 153 -2.95 12.67 -5.92
N ASP A 154 -2.40 12.78 -4.72
CA ASP A 154 -3.17 12.68 -3.47
C ASP A 154 -4.18 13.83 -3.40
N ALA A 155 -5.47 13.51 -3.46
CA ALA A 155 -6.55 14.50 -3.48
C ALA A 155 -6.63 15.28 -2.16
N SER A 156 -6.31 14.62 -1.05
CA SER A 156 -6.33 15.20 0.30
C SER A 156 -5.22 14.62 1.16
N TYR A 157 -4.95 15.28 2.28
CA TYR A 157 -4.07 14.77 3.33
C TYR A 157 -4.67 15.01 4.71
N PRO A 158 -4.35 14.16 5.71
CA PRO A 158 -4.80 14.35 7.08
C PRO A 158 -4.18 15.62 7.69
N ALA A 159 -5.03 16.47 8.24
CA ALA A 159 -4.67 17.69 8.92
C ALA A 159 -4.94 17.60 10.44
N PRO A 160 -4.43 18.54 11.26
CA PRO A 160 -4.74 18.58 12.69
C PRO A 160 -6.24 18.60 12.95
N GLY A 161 -6.69 17.87 13.99
CA GLY A 161 -8.11 17.77 14.33
C GLY A 161 -8.90 16.72 13.56
N GLY A 162 -8.25 15.92 12.67
CA GLY A 162 -8.90 14.86 11.90
C GLY A 162 -9.58 15.38 10.63
N GLU A 163 -9.33 16.62 10.25
CA GLU A 163 -9.80 17.19 8.99
C GLU A 163 -9.00 16.64 7.80
N LEU A 164 -9.61 16.62 6.61
CA LEU A 164 -8.95 16.35 5.36
C LEU A 164 -8.77 17.65 4.58
N TRP A 165 -7.52 18.06 4.39
CA TRP A 165 -7.20 19.25 3.61
C TRP A 165 -6.76 18.89 2.19
N PRO A 166 -6.93 19.82 1.19
CA PRO A 166 -6.55 19.56 -0.19
C PRO A 166 -5.07 19.22 -0.34
N GLY A 167 -4.79 18.09 -0.98
CA GLY A 167 -3.45 17.64 -1.35
C GLY A 167 -3.01 18.21 -2.71
N ALA A 168 -1.83 17.83 -3.18
CA ALA A 168 -1.31 18.23 -4.49
C ALA A 168 -2.23 17.79 -5.63
N GLY A 169 -2.87 16.62 -5.51
CA GLY A 169 -3.83 16.12 -6.50
C GLY A 169 -5.03 17.02 -6.73
N ALA A 170 -5.49 17.78 -5.73
CA ALA A 170 -6.56 18.76 -5.89
C ALA A 170 -6.12 19.92 -6.79
N LEU A 171 -4.87 20.37 -6.66
CA LEU A 171 -4.28 21.44 -7.50
C LEU A 171 -4.05 20.93 -8.92
N VAL A 172 -3.56 19.69 -9.04
CA VAL A 172 -3.40 19.01 -10.33
C VAL A 172 -4.73 18.91 -11.06
N ALA A 173 -5.79 18.44 -10.37
CA ALA A 173 -7.13 18.29 -10.94
C ALA A 173 -7.69 19.62 -11.47
N ALA A 174 -7.43 20.75 -10.80
CA ALA A 174 -7.85 22.08 -11.27
C ALA A 174 -7.19 22.43 -12.62
N VAL A 175 -5.90 22.15 -12.77
CA VAL A 175 -5.16 22.41 -14.02
C VAL A 175 -5.57 21.43 -15.12
N GLU A 176 -5.74 20.15 -14.81
CA GLU A 176 -6.23 19.13 -15.74
C GLU A 176 -7.64 19.46 -16.26
N ALA A 177 -8.55 19.88 -15.38
CA ALA A 177 -9.90 20.28 -15.75
C ALA A 177 -9.91 21.48 -16.71
N THR A 178 -8.98 22.43 -16.53
CA THR A 178 -8.87 23.65 -17.36
C THR A 178 -8.24 23.36 -18.71
N THR A 179 -7.28 22.44 -18.78
CA THR A 179 -6.45 22.20 -19.97
C THR A 179 -6.85 20.97 -20.77
N GLY A 180 -7.52 20.00 -20.15
CA GLY A 180 -7.77 18.67 -20.70
C GLY A 180 -6.52 17.77 -20.78
N VAL A 181 -5.37 18.24 -20.27
CA VAL A 181 -4.10 17.48 -20.28
C VAL A 181 -3.93 16.76 -18.94
N ARG A 182 -3.56 15.49 -18.99
CA ARG A 182 -3.26 14.69 -17.79
C ARG A 182 -1.81 14.88 -17.37
N ALA A 183 -1.60 14.97 -16.06
CA ALA A 183 -0.27 15.08 -15.47
C ALA A 183 0.43 13.72 -15.43
N GLU A 184 1.73 13.70 -15.70
CA GLU A 184 2.61 12.58 -15.38
C GLU A 184 3.08 12.75 -13.93
N ALA A 185 2.81 11.76 -13.06
CA ALA A 185 3.08 11.85 -11.64
C ALA A 185 4.28 10.98 -11.22
N GLY A 186 5.14 11.53 -10.34
CA GLY A 186 6.36 10.84 -9.87
C GLY A 186 6.20 10.11 -8.53
N GLY A 187 5.30 10.58 -7.65
CA GLY A 187 5.09 10.03 -6.32
C GLY A 187 4.31 8.72 -6.29
N LYS A 188 4.22 8.10 -5.11
CA LYS A 188 3.43 6.86 -4.91
C LYS A 188 1.98 7.03 -5.40
N PRO A 189 1.40 6.04 -6.09
CA PRO A 189 1.88 4.68 -6.38
C PRO A 189 2.66 4.55 -7.70
N HIS A 190 3.23 5.61 -8.24
CA HIS A 190 3.98 5.59 -9.51
C HIS A 190 5.42 5.14 -9.29
N ALA A 191 6.01 4.49 -10.30
CA ALA A 191 7.33 3.88 -10.25
C ALA A 191 8.50 4.84 -9.89
N PRO A 192 8.54 6.11 -10.37
CA PRO A 192 9.74 6.94 -10.22
C PRO A 192 10.21 7.11 -8.77
N LEU A 193 9.29 7.22 -7.80
CA LEU A 193 9.68 7.36 -6.38
C LEU A 193 10.34 6.09 -5.84
N PHE A 194 9.83 4.92 -6.19
CA PHE A 194 10.38 3.64 -5.76
C PHE A 194 11.71 3.33 -6.45
N GLU A 195 11.84 3.65 -7.74
CA GLU A 195 13.09 3.51 -8.49
C GLU A 195 14.20 4.38 -7.92
N ALA A 196 13.90 5.66 -7.61
CA ALA A 196 14.82 6.55 -6.92
C ALA A 196 15.23 6.02 -5.53
N ALA A 197 14.28 5.39 -4.81
CA ALA A 197 14.57 4.79 -3.51
C ALA A 197 15.45 3.54 -3.60
N LEU A 198 15.25 2.68 -4.60
CA LEU A 198 16.10 1.52 -4.87
C LEU A 198 17.53 1.95 -5.23
N GLU A 199 17.68 2.96 -6.08
CA GLU A 199 18.98 3.54 -6.42
C GLU A 199 19.68 4.08 -5.17
N ARG A 200 18.94 4.82 -4.35
CA ARG A 200 19.45 5.39 -3.09
C ARG A 200 19.88 4.32 -2.10
N ALA A 201 19.13 3.24 -1.98
CA ALA A 201 19.45 2.10 -1.13
C ALA A 201 20.62 1.25 -1.69
N GLY A 202 20.95 1.37 -2.97
CA GLY A 202 21.87 0.47 -3.66
C GLY A 202 21.39 -0.99 -3.61
N ALA A 203 20.08 -1.20 -3.61
CA ALA A 203 19.44 -2.50 -3.38
C ALA A 203 18.65 -2.99 -4.58
N ARG A 204 18.45 -4.31 -4.66
CA ARG A 204 17.58 -4.93 -5.66
C ARG A 204 16.16 -5.03 -5.14
N ALA A 205 15.17 -4.80 -6.01
CA ALA A 205 13.74 -4.87 -5.66
C ALA A 205 13.39 -6.17 -4.91
N ALA A 206 13.83 -7.34 -5.38
CA ALA A 206 13.57 -8.64 -4.76
C ALA A 206 14.19 -8.84 -3.36
N ARG A 207 15.06 -7.92 -2.90
CA ARG A 207 15.67 -7.93 -1.56
C ARG A 207 15.33 -6.67 -0.77
N THR A 208 14.26 -6.00 -1.19
CA THR A 208 13.77 -4.76 -0.59
C THR A 208 12.33 -4.95 -0.11
N LEU A 209 12.02 -4.44 1.07
CA LEU A 209 10.67 -4.43 1.64
C LEU A 209 10.16 -2.99 1.74
N MET A 210 9.01 -2.71 1.14
CA MET A 210 8.25 -1.47 1.40
C MET A 210 7.37 -1.66 2.62
N VAL A 211 7.50 -0.79 3.59
CA VAL A 211 6.68 -0.75 4.80
C VAL A 211 5.78 0.49 4.73
N GLY A 212 4.49 0.27 4.59
CA GLY A 212 3.52 1.34 4.37
C GLY A 212 2.21 1.12 5.08
N ASP A 213 1.49 2.20 5.34
CA ASP A 213 0.17 2.20 5.96
C ASP A 213 -0.96 2.46 4.97
N ARG A 214 -0.65 2.78 3.70
CA ARG A 214 -1.63 2.99 2.64
C ARG A 214 -1.48 1.94 1.56
N VAL A 215 -2.45 1.04 1.50
CA VAL A 215 -2.41 -0.07 0.52
C VAL A 215 -2.39 0.46 -0.92
N GLU A 216 -3.23 1.45 -1.23
CA GLU A 216 -3.39 2.00 -2.59
C GLU A 216 -2.14 2.73 -3.12
N THR A 217 -1.30 3.26 -2.25
CA THR A 217 -0.10 4.01 -2.66
C THR A 217 1.19 3.25 -2.40
N ASP A 218 1.37 2.71 -1.20
CA ASP A 218 2.61 2.09 -0.78
C ASP A 218 2.77 0.69 -1.36
N LEU A 219 1.77 -0.18 -1.13
CA LEU A 219 1.87 -1.57 -1.52
C LEU A 219 1.63 -1.76 -3.02
N VAL A 220 0.60 -1.08 -3.57
CA VAL A 220 0.36 -1.09 -5.02
C VAL A 220 1.57 -0.55 -5.78
N GLY A 221 2.17 0.54 -5.30
CA GLY A 221 3.34 1.14 -5.92
C GLY A 221 4.57 0.23 -5.84
N ALA A 222 4.85 -0.36 -4.69
CA ALA A 222 5.94 -1.31 -4.49
C ALA A 222 5.81 -2.53 -5.41
N ALA A 223 4.61 -3.11 -5.49
CA ALA A 223 4.34 -4.27 -6.35
C ALA A 223 4.62 -3.98 -7.84
N ARG A 224 4.32 -2.76 -8.34
CA ARG A 224 4.58 -2.35 -9.73
C ARG A 224 6.05 -2.39 -10.12
N VAL A 225 6.95 -2.23 -9.16
CA VAL A 225 8.41 -2.28 -9.40
C VAL A 225 9.06 -3.54 -8.85
N GLY A 226 8.26 -4.53 -8.44
CA GLY A 226 8.73 -5.82 -7.96
C GLY A 226 9.34 -5.79 -6.54
N ILE A 227 8.97 -4.79 -5.73
CA ILE A 227 9.31 -4.70 -4.30
C ILE A 227 8.20 -5.38 -3.50
N ASP A 228 8.58 -6.21 -2.53
CA ASP A 228 7.64 -6.82 -1.59
C ASP A 228 7.05 -5.76 -0.64
N GLY A 229 5.75 -5.86 -0.35
CA GLY A 229 5.05 -4.94 0.55
C GLY A 229 4.71 -5.55 1.90
N ALA A 230 4.91 -4.79 2.97
CA ALA A 230 4.41 -5.08 4.30
C ALA A 230 3.43 -3.97 4.74
N ALA A 231 2.20 -4.35 5.06
CA ALA A 231 1.21 -3.42 5.60
C ALA A 231 1.40 -3.22 7.10
N VAL A 232 1.36 -1.97 7.56
CA VAL A 232 1.25 -1.64 8.98
C VAL A 232 -0.09 -0.96 9.25
N PHE A 233 -0.76 -1.35 10.34
CA PHE A 233 -2.07 -0.83 10.73
C PHE A 233 -1.96 0.31 11.76
N SER A 234 -0.78 0.88 11.87
CA SER A 234 -0.53 2.06 12.70
C SER A 234 -0.97 3.37 12.06
N GLY A 235 -1.42 3.40 10.83
CA GLY A 235 -1.75 4.62 10.07
C GLY A 235 -3.16 4.67 9.52
N ALA A 236 -3.28 4.90 8.21
CA ALA A 236 -4.55 5.18 7.54
C ALA A 236 -5.36 3.92 7.22
N SER A 237 -4.71 2.86 6.72
CA SER A 237 -5.39 1.61 6.36
C SER A 237 -5.53 0.67 7.55
N GLY A 238 -6.65 -0.05 7.58
CA GLY A 238 -6.87 -1.20 8.44
C GLY A 238 -6.82 -2.53 7.67
N PRO A 239 -7.06 -3.66 8.35
CA PRO A 239 -7.05 -4.99 7.73
C PRO A 239 -8.01 -5.13 6.54
N ALA A 240 -9.15 -4.43 6.55
CA ALA A 240 -10.16 -4.46 5.50
C ALA A 240 -9.67 -3.88 4.17
N ASP A 241 -8.81 -2.85 4.22
CA ASP A 241 -8.31 -2.17 3.02
C ASP A 241 -7.41 -3.08 2.15
N LEU A 242 -6.81 -4.13 2.73
CA LEU A 242 -6.05 -5.13 1.97
C LEU A 242 -6.91 -5.94 0.98
N LEU A 243 -8.23 -5.96 1.17
CA LEU A 243 -9.16 -6.67 0.31
C LEU A 243 -9.61 -5.82 -0.89
N ASP A 244 -9.54 -4.49 -0.76
CA ASP A 244 -10.10 -3.55 -1.74
C ASP A 244 -9.07 -3.13 -2.81
N HIS A 245 -7.81 -3.59 -2.68
CA HIS A 245 -6.73 -3.22 -3.60
C HIS A 245 -5.98 -4.44 -4.11
N ASP A 246 -5.60 -4.42 -5.39
CA ASP A 246 -4.75 -5.45 -5.99
C ASP A 246 -3.27 -5.20 -5.64
N ALA A 247 -2.95 -5.43 -4.37
CA ALA A 247 -1.60 -5.31 -3.82
C ALA A 247 -1.27 -6.53 -2.96
N PRO A 248 -0.45 -7.46 -3.46
CA PRO A 248 0.01 -8.57 -2.65
C PRO A 248 0.94 -8.05 -1.55
N ALA A 249 0.56 -8.27 -0.30
CA ALA A 249 1.43 -8.04 0.85
C ALA A 249 2.04 -9.37 1.29
N VAL A 250 3.34 -9.37 1.60
CA VAL A 250 4.03 -10.55 2.13
C VAL A 250 3.91 -10.65 3.64
N ALA A 251 3.60 -9.54 4.32
CA ALA A 251 3.34 -9.46 5.74
C ALA A 251 2.34 -8.35 6.05
N ALA A 252 1.66 -8.48 7.18
CA ALA A 252 0.88 -7.41 7.79
C ALA A 252 1.14 -7.41 9.30
N MET A 253 1.13 -6.23 9.93
CA MET A 253 1.47 -6.06 11.34
C MET A 253 0.80 -4.81 11.92
N ASP A 254 0.65 -4.76 13.25
CA ASP A 254 0.02 -3.63 13.92
C ASP A 254 0.87 -2.35 13.77
N ASP A 255 2.20 -2.50 13.86
CA ASP A 255 3.19 -1.44 13.65
C ASP A 255 4.57 -2.01 13.26
N VAL A 256 5.54 -1.13 13.07
CA VAL A 256 6.88 -1.48 12.58
C VAL A 256 7.69 -2.42 13.48
N ARG A 257 7.32 -2.60 14.76
CA ARG A 257 7.98 -3.55 15.69
C ARG A 257 7.94 -4.97 15.15
N GLY A 258 6.85 -5.30 14.46
CA GLY A 258 6.70 -6.59 13.82
C GLY A 258 7.80 -6.95 12.82
N LEU A 259 8.59 -6.00 12.33
CA LEU A 259 9.73 -6.29 11.44
C LEU A 259 10.86 -7.06 12.12
N LEU A 260 10.99 -6.92 13.44
CA LEU A 260 12.00 -7.58 14.28
C LEU A 260 11.48 -8.86 14.94
N GLU A 261 10.19 -9.14 14.80
CA GLU A 261 9.57 -10.32 15.40
C GLU A 261 9.54 -11.47 14.39
N PRO A 262 9.77 -12.73 14.85
CA PRO A 262 9.60 -13.90 13.99
C PRO A 262 8.18 -13.97 13.42
N ARG A 263 8.08 -14.03 12.09
CA ARG A 263 6.81 -14.10 11.37
C ARG A 263 6.93 -14.72 9.99
N PRO A 264 5.88 -15.40 9.49
CA PRO A 264 5.90 -15.88 8.13
C PRO A 264 5.84 -14.70 7.14
N LEU A 265 6.76 -14.68 6.18
CA LEU A 265 6.67 -13.85 4.99
C LEU A 265 5.94 -14.66 3.92
N VAL A 266 4.67 -14.37 3.71
CA VAL A 266 3.81 -15.22 2.92
C VAL A 266 3.77 -14.83 1.44
N ARG A 267 3.78 -15.84 0.56
CA ARG A 267 3.40 -15.71 -0.83
C ARG A 267 2.15 -16.53 -1.08
N VAL A 268 1.11 -15.86 -1.57
CA VAL A 268 -0.15 -16.55 -1.88
C VAL A 268 -0.12 -17.01 -3.34
N VAL A 269 -0.35 -18.31 -3.52
CA VAL A 269 -0.34 -18.98 -4.84
C VAL A 269 -1.54 -19.91 -4.96
N PRO A 270 -1.93 -20.32 -6.19
CA PRO A 270 -2.88 -21.42 -6.37
C PRO A 270 -2.40 -22.68 -5.64
N ALA A 271 -3.34 -23.47 -5.14
CA ALA A 271 -3.01 -24.67 -4.35
C ALA A 271 -2.51 -25.86 -5.19
N ASP A 272 -2.61 -25.82 -6.50
CA ASP A 272 -2.36 -26.90 -7.48
C ASP A 272 -1.45 -28.03 -6.98
N ASP A 273 -0.14 -27.80 -6.93
CA ASP A 273 0.85 -28.77 -6.45
C ASP A 273 0.86 -28.97 -4.91
N ARG A 274 0.06 -28.19 -4.18
CA ARG A 274 -0.03 -28.17 -2.72
C ARG A 274 -1.44 -28.54 -2.21
N ALA A 275 -2.29 -29.11 -3.06
CA ALA A 275 -3.67 -29.44 -2.73
C ALA A 275 -3.78 -30.42 -1.55
N GLU A 276 -2.85 -31.37 -1.42
CA GLU A 276 -2.82 -32.30 -0.30
C GLU A 276 -2.50 -31.60 1.04
N GLU A 277 -1.51 -30.68 1.03
CA GLU A 277 -1.14 -29.90 2.21
C GLU A 277 -2.27 -28.94 2.61
N ALA A 278 -2.92 -28.29 1.65
CA ALA A 278 -4.10 -27.45 1.88
C ALA A 278 -5.23 -28.25 2.53
N ARG A 279 -5.53 -29.44 2.00
CA ARG A 279 -6.57 -30.32 2.53
C ARG A 279 -6.23 -30.77 3.95
N ALA A 280 -4.99 -31.17 4.20
CA ALA A 280 -4.55 -31.58 5.53
C ALA A 280 -4.73 -30.45 6.55
N LEU A 281 -4.43 -29.20 6.19
CA LEU A 281 -4.61 -28.05 7.06
C LEU A 281 -6.10 -27.76 7.35
N VAL A 282 -6.98 -27.94 6.37
CA VAL A 282 -8.45 -27.83 6.54
C VAL A 282 -8.96 -28.89 7.51
N GLU A 283 -8.52 -30.16 7.36
CA GLU A 283 -8.88 -31.27 8.22
C GLU A 283 -8.38 -31.06 9.66
N GLU A 284 -7.12 -30.61 9.82
CA GLU A 284 -6.55 -30.29 11.14
C GLU A 284 -7.31 -29.16 11.84
N ALA A 285 -7.82 -28.20 11.06
CA ALA A 285 -8.67 -27.13 11.57
C ALA A 285 -10.10 -27.58 11.91
N GLY A 286 -10.48 -28.83 11.63
CA GLY A 286 -11.81 -29.37 11.85
C GLY A 286 -12.88 -28.80 10.91
N LEU A 287 -12.45 -28.25 9.78
CA LEU A 287 -13.35 -27.67 8.78
C LEU A 287 -13.79 -28.75 7.77
N PRO A 288 -15.01 -28.65 7.21
CA PRO A 288 -15.46 -29.59 6.18
C PRO A 288 -14.57 -29.46 4.94
N ALA A 289 -14.11 -30.61 4.42
CA ALA A 289 -13.45 -30.71 3.13
C ALA A 289 -14.53 -30.62 2.05
N GLU A 290 -14.49 -29.65 1.18
CA GLU A 290 -15.47 -29.42 0.10
C GLU A 290 -14.89 -29.75 -1.28
N GLY A 291 -15.77 -29.87 -2.27
CA GLY A 291 -15.66 -30.56 -3.54
C GLY A 291 -14.71 -30.01 -4.60
N ASP A 292 -14.71 -30.66 -5.78
CA ASP A 292 -13.70 -30.53 -6.87
C ASP A 292 -13.79 -29.25 -7.73
N ASP A 293 -14.81 -28.39 -7.53
CA ASP A 293 -15.07 -27.20 -8.40
C ASP A 293 -14.44 -25.90 -7.87
N GLU A 294 -13.45 -25.97 -7.00
CA GLU A 294 -13.00 -24.84 -6.17
C GLU A 294 -11.63 -24.32 -6.57
N GLN A 295 -11.51 -22.99 -6.45
CA GLN A 295 -10.23 -22.32 -6.60
C GLN A 295 -9.56 -22.21 -5.23
N ALA A 296 -8.87 -23.27 -4.79
CA ALA A 296 -8.07 -23.24 -3.59
C ALA A 296 -6.78 -22.43 -3.80
N ILE A 297 -6.42 -21.65 -2.78
CA ILE A 297 -5.16 -20.92 -2.69
C ILE A 297 -4.47 -21.24 -1.39
N VAL A 298 -3.15 -21.16 -1.38
CA VAL A 298 -2.32 -21.37 -0.18
C VAL A 298 -1.39 -20.19 0.02
N ALA A 299 -1.19 -19.83 1.28
CA ALA A 299 -0.11 -18.97 1.71
C ALA A 299 1.09 -19.83 2.08
N GLN A 300 2.21 -19.62 1.42
CA GLN A 300 3.47 -20.31 1.65
C GLN A 300 4.46 -19.38 2.35
N ALA A 301 5.14 -19.89 3.38
CA ALA A 301 6.29 -19.29 4.00
C ALA A 301 7.38 -20.38 4.15
N ASP A 302 8.62 -20.06 3.80
CA ASP A 302 9.77 -20.98 3.84
C ASP A 302 9.54 -22.32 3.13
N GLY A 303 8.73 -22.28 2.07
CA GLY A 303 8.38 -23.47 1.28
C GLY A 303 7.27 -24.33 1.87
N GLU A 304 6.72 -23.99 3.03
CA GLU A 304 5.62 -24.70 3.69
C GLU A 304 4.30 -23.97 3.58
N VAL A 305 3.19 -24.70 3.54
CA VAL A 305 1.84 -24.14 3.60
C VAL A 305 1.52 -23.71 5.02
N VAL A 306 1.24 -22.42 5.21
CA VAL A 306 0.90 -21.84 6.53
C VAL A 306 -0.56 -21.41 6.64
N ALA A 307 -1.24 -21.23 5.50
CA ALA A 307 -2.68 -20.98 5.46
C ALA A 307 -3.27 -21.44 4.12
N THR A 308 -4.57 -21.67 4.10
CA THR A 308 -5.35 -21.96 2.90
C THR A 308 -6.70 -21.27 2.95
N ALA A 309 -7.28 -21.04 1.78
CA ALA A 309 -8.65 -20.60 1.59
C ALA A 309 -9.17 -21.13 0.25
N SER A 310 -10.46 -21.36 0.16
CA SER A 310 -11.12 -21.79 -1.08
C SER A 310 -12.22 -20.80 -1.47
N VAL A 311 -12.39 -20.57 -2.77
CA VAL A 311 -13.44 -19.72 -3.33
C VAL A 311 -14.15 -20.47 -4.42
N ALA A 312 -15.49 -20.55 -4.31
CA ALA A 312 -16.38 -20.98 -5.39
C ALA A 312 -17.08 -19.75 -5.96
N ILE A 313 -17.15 -19.64 -7.30
CA ILE A 313 -17.75 -18.48 -7.97
C ILE A 313 -18.88 -18.98 -8.88
N ARG A 314 -20.06 -18.38 -8.75
CA ARG A 314 -21.18 -18.58 -9.68
C ARG A 314 -21.84 -17.24 -9.98
N ASP A 315 -21.92 -16.90 -11.24
CA ASP A 315 -22.38 -15.60 -11.69
C ASP A 315 -21.56 -14.46 -11.03
N GLU A 316 -22.22 -13.52 -10.37
CA GLU A 316 -21.56 -12.41 -9.66
C GLU A 316 -21.35 -12.68 -8.16
N THR A 317 -21.63 -13.90 -7.67
CA THR A 317 -21.51 -14.28 -6.26
C THR A 317 -20.35 -15.23 -6.05
N ALA A 318 -19.48 -14.91 -5.09
CA ALA A 318 -18.43 -15.78 -4.59
C ALA A 318 -18.82 -16.35 -3.21
N TYR A 319 -18.39 -17.57 -2.93
CA TYR A 319 -18.49 -18.20 -1.61
C TYR A 319 -17.09 -18.54 -1.11
N LEU A 320 -16.67 -17.87 -0.04
CA LEU A 320 -15.41 -18.09 0.64
C LEU A 320 -15.61 -19.14 1.74
N HIS A 321 -14.79 -20.18 1.73
CA HIS A 321 -14.85 -21.25 2.71
C HIS A 321 -13.48 -21.89 2.95
N SER A 322 -13.40 -22.85 3.85
CA SER A 322 -12.18 -23.61 4.18
C SER A 322 -10.98 -22.70 4.48
N VAL A 323 -11.23 -21.57 5.17
CA VAL A 323 -10.16 -20.66 5.59
C VAL A 323 -9.48 -21.25 6.83
N ALA A 324 -8.27 -21.77 6.66
CA ALA A 324 -7.50 -22.37 7.74
C ALA A 324 -6.11 -21.71 7.83
N VAL A 325 -5.65 -21.48 9.07
CA VAL A 325 -4.32 -20.93 9.37
C VAL A 325 -3.63 -21.85 10.38
N ARG A 326 -2.41 -22.25 10.06
CA ARG A 326 -1.56 -23.07 10.91
C ARG A 326 -1.42 -22.44 12.31
N PRO A 327 -1.47 -23.20 13.41
CA PRO A 327 -1.53 -22.67 14.77
C PRO A 327 -0.39 -21.68 15.11
N ASP A 328 0.83 -21.95 14.66
CA ASP A 328 2.00 -21.09 14.89
C ASP A 328 2.04 -19.81 14.02
N ALA A 329 1.18 -19.71 13.01
CA ALA A 329 1.02 -18.53 12.16
C ALA A 329 -0.22 -17.66 12.54
N ARG A 330 -1.00 -18.11 13.55
CA ARG A 330 -2.16 -17.34 14.04
C ARG A 330 -1.71 -16.12 14.83
N GLY A 331 -2.53 -15.05 14.77
CA GLY A 331 -2.20 -13.78 15.42
C GLY A 331 -1.14 -12.92 14.69
N LEU A 332 -0.63 -13.41 13.54
CA LEU A 332 0.39 -12.75 12.72
C LEU A 332 -0.20 -12.19 11.41
N HIS A 333 -1.50 -11.91 11.36
CA HIS A 333 -2.26 -11.42 10.20
C HIS A 333 -2.25 -12.30 8.94
N VAL A 334 -1.76 -13.54 9.03
CA VAL A 334 -1.77 -14.48 7.88
C VAL A 334 -3.20 -14.75 7.39
N GLY A 335 -4.15 -14.87 8.33
CA GLY A 335 -5.58 -14.98 7.99
C GLY A 335 -6.09 -13.81 7.16
N THR A 336 -5.69 -12.59 7.51
CA THR A 336 -6.03 -11.38 6.76
C THR A 336 -5.48 -11.45 5.33
N LEU A 337 -4.21 -11.85 5.18
CA LEU A 337 -3.54 -11.91 3.88
C LEU A 337 -4.16 -12.97 2.95
N ILE A 338 -4.47 -14.16 3.47
CA ILE A 338 -5.07 -15.22 2.65
C ILE A 338 -6.51 -14.88 2.25
N VAL A 339 -7.30 -14.27 3.16
CA VAL A 339 -8.67 -13.81 2.85
C VAL A 339 -8.64 -12.67 1.85
N ALA A 340 -7.71 -11.72 1.96
CA ALA A 340 -7.53 -10.65 0.98
C ALA A 340 -7.21 -11.21 -0.42
N ALA A 341 -6.33 -12.20 -0.50
CA ALA A 341 -6.00 -12.86 -1.76
C ALA A 341 -7.20 -13.63 -2.33
N ALA A 342 -8.00 -14.29 -1.48
CA ALA A 342 -9.22 -14.99 -1.89
C ALA A 342 -10.28 -14.01 -2.43
N ALA A 343 -10.47 -12.85 -1.78
CA ALA A 343 -11.39 -11.81 -2.24
C ALA A 343 -10.98 -11.23 -3.61
N ARG A 344 -9.68 -10.92 -3.79
CA ARG A 344 -9.15 -10.49 -5.10
C ARG A 344 -9.35 -11.54 -6.19
N ARG A 345 -9.12 -12.82 -5.87
CA ARG A 345 -9.36 -13.91 -6.81
C ARG A 345 -10.84 -14.03 -7.17
N ALA A 346 -11.73 -13.85 -6.19
CA ALA A 346 -13.17 -13.83 -6.43
C ALA A 346 -13.58 -12.67 -7.35
N ALA A 347 -13.06 -11.46 -7.11
CA ALA A 347 -13.31 -10.29 -7.96
C ALA A 347 -12.77 -10.50 -9.39
N ALA A 348 -11.54 -11.00 -9.53
CA ALA A 348 -10.95 -11.34 -10.83
C ALA A 348 -11.74 -12.40 -11.60
N GLY A 349 -12.43 -13.30 -10.88
CA GLY A 349 -13.34 -14.30 -11.44
C GLY A 349 -14.74 -13.77 -11.78
N GLY A 350 -14.98 -12.46 -11.62
CA GLY A 350 -16.26 -11.80 -11.92
C GLY A 350 -17.23 -11.69 -10.75
N GLY A 351 -16.81 -12.12 -9.54
CA GLY A 351 -17.61 -11.92 -8.32
C GLY A 351 -17.72 -10.44 -7.96
N ARG A 352 -18.88 -10.03 -7.51
CA ARG A 352 -19.14 -8.68 -6.98
C ARG A 352 -19.54 -8.70 -5.51
N GLU A 353 -19.99 -9.84 -5.05
CA GLU A 353 -20.32 -10.09 -3.65
C GLU A 353 -19.63 -11.38 -3.20
N CYS A 354 -19.08 -11.37 -2.01
CA CYS A 354 -18.50 -12.54 -1.37
C CYS A 354 -19.31 -12.91 -0.13
N LEU A 355 -19.72 -14.15 -0.06
CA LEU A 355 -20.48 -14.75 1.04
C LEU A 355 -19.61 -15.74 1.80
N LEU A 356 -19.86 -15.92 3.08
CA LEU A 356 -19.28 -16.96 3.91
C LEU A 356 -20.26 -17.40 5.01
N VAL A 357 -19.99 -18.55 5.59
CA VAL A 357 -20.67 -19.03 6.80
C VAL A 357 -19.61 -19.48 7.80
N THR A 358 -19.67 -18.98 9.03
CA THR A 358 -18.68 -19.26 10.07
C THR A 358 -19.33 -19.58 11.42
N GLU A 359 -18.73 -20.46 12.20
CA GLU A 359 -19.22 -20.83 13.52
C GLU A 359 -18.69 -19.91 14.63
N ASP A 360 -17.41 -19.53 14.55
CA ASP A 360 -16.69 -18.85 15.63
C ASP A 360 -15.84 -17.64 15.19
N ALA A 361 -15.71 -17.41 13.88
CA ALA A 361 -14.83 -16.38 13.33
C ALA A 361 -15.55 -15.09 12.87
N ALA A 362 -16.84 -14.88 13.24
CA ALA A 362 -17.61 -13.71 12.82
C ALA A 362 -16.91 -12.38 13.19
N GLY A 363 -16.30 -12.31 14.37
CA GLY A 363 -15.53 -11.12 14.78
C GLY A 363 -14.31 -10.84 13.89
N PHE A 364 -13.58 -11.89 13.47
CA PHE A 364 -12.47 -11.74 12.53
C PHE A 364 -12.93 -11.22 11.17
N PHE A 365 -13.97 -11.81 10.60
CA PHE A 365 -14.50 -11.36 9.31
C PHE A 365 -15.14 -9.96 9.41
N GLY A 366 -15.75 -9.61 10.55
CA GLY A 366 -16.23 -8.26 10.82
C GLY A 366 -15.11 -7.20 10.76
N LEU A 367 -13.92 -7.50 11.30
CA LEU A 367 -12.74 -6.63 11.17
C LEU A 367 -12.26 -6.47 9.72
N LEU A 368 -12.58 -7.44 8.86
CA LEU A 368 -12.29 -7.41 7.44
C LEU A 368 -13.43 -6.80 6.60
N GLY A 369 -14.44 -6.23 7.23
CA GLY A 369 -15.54 -5.53 6.56
C GLY A 369 -16.65 -6.43 6.05
N TRP A 370 -16.77 -7.70 6.51
CA TRP A 370 -17.97 -8.50 6.30
C TRP A 370 -19.09 -8.08 7.25
N GLU A 371 -20.30 -8.06 6.75
CA GLU A 371 -21.52 -7.79 7.50
C GLU A 371 -22.33 -9.07 7.67
N GLU A 372 -22.99 -9.24 8.81
CA GLU A 372 -23.92 -10.34 9.02
C GLU A 372 -25.11 -10.27 8.04
N THR A 373 -25.58 -11.42 7.60
CA THR A 373 -26.76 -11.54 6.73
C THR A 373 -27.60 -12.75 7.14
N ASP A 374 -28.89 -12.74 6.75
CA ASP A 374 -29.78 -13.85 7.02
C ASP A 374 -29.40 -15.07 6.18
N ARG A 375 -29.33 -16.26 6.78
CA ARG A 375 -29.09 -17.52 6.07
C ARG A 375 -30.16 -17.81 5.03
N ASP A 376 -31.40 -17.39 5.25
CA ASP A 376 -32.51 -17.55 4.31
C ASP A 376 -32.37 -16.71 3.03
N ARG A 377 -31.42 -15.77 3.01
CA ARG A 377 -31.08 -14.93 1.84
C ARG A 377 -29.90 -15.47 1.04
N LEU A 378 -29.25 -16.53 1.51
CA LEU A 378 -28.16 -17.15 0.77
C LEU A 378 -28.72 -17.80 -0.51
N PRO A 379 -28.00 -17.70 -1.64
CA PRO A 379 -28.33 -18.47 -2.84
C PRO A 379 -28.37 -19.97 -2.53
N ASP A 380 -29.27 -20.72 -3.16
CA ASP A 380 -29.48 -22.15 -2.90
C ASP A 380 -28.16 -22.96 -2.93
N TRP A 381 -27.27 -22.66 -3.87
CA TRP A 381 -25.99 -23.34 -4.01
C TRP A 381 -25.01 -23.03 -2.86
N VAL A 382 -25.08 -21.84 -2.25
CA VAL A 382 -24.30 -21.47 -1.04
C VAL A 382 -24.93 -22.14 0.18
N ALA A 383 -26.25 -22.09 0.30
CA ALA A 383 -26.97 -22.77 1.38
C ALA A 383 -26.73 -24.28 1.37
N GLU A 384 -26.64 -24.91 0.19
CA GLU A 384 -26.32 -26.32 0.04
C GLU A 384 -24.89 -26.64 0.51
N ARG A 385 -23.91 -25.86 0.09
CA ARG A 385 -22.50 -26.02 0.47
C ARG A 385 -22.26 -25.78 1.97
N SER A 386 -22.98 -24.84 2.57
CA SER A 386 -22.87 -24.54 4.00
C SER A 386 -23.69 -25.46 4.92
N ARG A 387 -24.28 -26.55 4.42
CA ARG A 387 -25.08 -27.51 5.23
C ARG A 387 -24.29 -28.20 6.33
N ALA A 388 -22.97 -28.34 6.17
CA ALA A 388 -22.10 -28.91 7.16
C ALA A 388 -21.91 -28.00 8.38
N CYS A 389 -22.16 -26.69 8.24
CA CYS A 389 -22.11 -25.74 9.34
C CYS A 389 -23.35 -25.85 10.23
N SER A 390 -23.19 -25.64 11.54
CA SER A 390 -24.29 -25.70 12.49
C SER A 390 -25.39 -24.69 12.18
N VAL A 391 -26.60 -24.91 12.72
CA VAL A 391 -27.74 -24.00 12.55
C VAL A 391 -27.44 -22.62 13.18
N SER A 392 -26.57 -22.58 14.19
CA SER A 392 -26.14 -21.36 14.88
C SER A 392 -25.01 -20.61 14.17
N ALA A 393 -24.42 -21.15 13.09
CA ALA A 393 -23.36 -20.48 12.34
C ALA A 393 -23.86 -19.19 11.69
N THR A 394 -23.02 -18.16 11.74
CA THR A 394 -23.31 -16.82 11.20
C THR A 394 -23.00 -16.78 9.70
N ALA A 395 -23.99 -16.35 8.90
CA ALA A 395 -23.74 -16.01 7.50
C ALA A 395 -23.30 -14.56 7.38
N MET A 396 -22.33 -14.29 6.53
CA MET A 396 -21.78 -12.97 6.33
C MET A 396 -21.59 -12.66 4.85
N ARG A 397 -21.61 -11.37 4.50
CA ARG A 397 -21.45 -10.87 3.13
C ARG A 397 -20.52 -9.66 3.09
N ARG A 398 -19.85 -9.48 1.95
CA ARG A 398 -19.06 -8.27 1.62
C ARG A 398 -19.14 -8.01 0.11
N GLY A 399 -19.29 -6.75 -0.30
CA GLY A 399 -18.99 -6.33 -1.68
C GLY A 399 -17.51 -6.48 -1.98
N ILE A 400 -17.17 -6.94 -3.19
CA ILE A 400 -15.79 -7.08 -3.69
C ILE A 400 -15.68 -6.43 -5.06
N SER A 401 -14.51 -5.83 -5.37
CA SER A 401 -14.28 -5.08 -6.61
C SER A 401 -12.92 -5.39 -7.22
#